data_c27b8643367ad3a63b437f7b590fcdf2
#
_entry.id   c27b8643367ad3a63b437f7b590fcdf2
#
_cell.length_a   1.000
_cell.length_b   1.000
_cell.length_c   1.000
_cell.angle_alpha   90.00
_cell.angle_beta   90.00
_cell.angle_gamma   90.00
#
_symmetry.space_group_name_H-M   'P 1'
#
loop_
_entity.id
_entity.type
_entity.pdbx_description
1 polymer ?
#
loop_
_entity_poly.entity_id
_entity_poly.type
_entity_poly.pdbx_seq_one_letter_code
_entity_poly.pdbx_strand_id
1 'polypeptide(L)'
;IKELGRGMRTGLEVAFAVVNESGGVQGRKLRLVALDDGYEPERTRQVMLELLDQRKVFAIVGNVGSPTAEATIPLVMGKKVVFFGALSGAPLLRKNPPDRYVFAYRPSYAEETAAAVRYLVDVRRIDPRQIGVFYQSDAFGEAGLAGVEEQLRRYRRNPAEMVRATYQRNSADVSEAIARFRKEQARLKAVVMVATYQAAIQFVQQARDRSLGLAFTNVSAVGPNELAEALSGAGPGYAADVVVTQVVPLPNSKATAALRYQAALEKHAIGERPGFLTFEGYIVGNILIEALRRAGKELDNERLVAALEEIKGLDLGIGTPVTFGPKEHQGSHKVWGTQLQPDGSYKAIDLE
;
A
#
# COMPACT_ATOMS: atom_id res chain seq x y z
N ILE A 1 -13.02 0.35 -0.50
CA ILE A 1 -11.89 -0.60 -0.58
C ILE A 1 -11.86 -1.42 -1.88
N LYS A 2 -13.00 -1.55 -2.55
CA LYS A 2 -13.15 -2.29 -3.80
C LYS A 2 -12.09 -1.95 -4.86
N GLU A 3 -11.78 -0.66 -5.04
CA GLU A 3 -10.83 -0.20 -6.05
C GLU A 3 -9.38 -0.58 -5.73
N LEU A 4 -9.04 -0.78 -4.45
CA LEU A 4 -7.72 -1.29 -4.05
C LEU A 4 -7.50 -2.72 -4.59
N GLY A 5 -8.48 -3.60 -4.38
CA GLY A 5 -8.45 -4.97 -4.91
C GLY A 5 -8.45 -5.02 -6.42
N ARG A 6 -9.29 -4.20 -7.06
CA ARG A 6 -9.35 -4.09 -8.52
C ARG A 6 -8.00 -3.63 -9.09
N GLY A 7 -7.39 -2.60 -8.52
CA GLY A 7 -6.10 -2.09 -8.99
C GLY A 7 -4.98 -3.13 -8.88
N MET A 8 -4.85 -3.80 -7.73
CA MET A 8 -3.87 -4.86 -7.53
C MET A 8 -4.10 -6.02 -8.52
N ARG A 9 -5.34 -6.46 -8.66
CA ARG A 9 -5.72 -7.51 -9.62
C ARG A 9 -5.34 -7.14 -11.06
N THR A 10 -5.73 -5.95 -11.53
CA THR A 10 -5.42 -5.49 -12.89
C THR A 10 -3.91 -5.46 -13.14
N GLY A 11 -3.12 -4.94 -12.21
CA GLY A 11 -1.66 -4.90 -12.34
C GLY A 11 -1.04 -6.29 -12.44
N LEU A 12 -1.48 -7.23 -11.62
CA LEU A 12 -1.05 -8.63 -11.68
C LEU A 12 -1.44 -9.31 -13.00
N GLU A 13 -2.69 -9.13 -13.44
CA GLU A 13 -3.19 -9.69 -14.71
C GLU A 13 -2.39 -9.16 -15.90
N VAL A 14 -2.05 -7.88 -15.91
CA VAL A 14 -1.22 -7.26 -16.96
C VAL A 14 0.19 -7.84 -16.98
N ALA A 15 0.85 -7.98 -15.82
CA ALA A 15 2.17 -8.60 -15.72
C ALA A 15 2.14 -10.05 -16.23
N PHE A 16 1.13 -10.82 -15.85
CA PHE A 16 0.96 -12.21 -16.29
C PHE A 16 0.65 -12.31 -17.78
N ALA A 17 -0.16 -11.40 -18.33
CA ALA A 17 -0.44 -11.37 -19.75
C ALA A 17 0.83 -11.16 -20.59
N VAL A 18 1.70 -10.23 -20.17
CA VAL A 18 2.98 -9.96 -20.85
C VAL A 18 3.88 -11.20 -20.87
N VAL A 19 4.08 -11.87 -19.75
CA VAL A 19 4.93 -13.07 -19.71
C VAL A 19 4.30 -14.25 -20.48
N ASN A 20 2.98 -14.37 -20.43
CA ASN A 20 2.26 -15.43 -21.13
C ASN A 20 2.33 -15.33 -22.64
N GLU A 21 2.41 -14.11 -23.21
CA GLU A 21 2.66 -13.91 -24.64
C GLU A 21 4.00 -14.49 -25.08
N SER A 22 4.99 -14.47 -24.21
CA SER A 22 6.32 -15.06 -24.46
C SER A 22 6.43 -16.55 -24.07
N GLY A 23 5.29 -17.23 -23.90
CA GLY A 23 5.25 -18.66 -23.54
C GLY A 23 5.21 -18.97 -22.04
N GLY A 24 5.06 -17.95 -21.18
CA GLY A 24 5.01 -18.12 -19.73
C GLY A 24 6.39 -18.29 -19.10
N VAL A 25 6.43 -18.95 -17.94
CA VAL A 25 7.65 -19.25 -17.19
C VAL A 25 7.94 -20.72 -17.24
N GLN A 26 9.11 -21.09 -17.75
CA GLN A 26 9.50 -22.51 -17.98
C GLN A 26 8.44 -23.31 -18.77
N GLY A 27 7.80 -22.67 -19.76
CA GLY A 27 6.75 -23.26 -20.57
C GLY A 27 5.37 -23.35 -19.90
N ARG A 28 5.20 -22.75 -18.72
CA ARG A 28 3.93 -22.70 -18.00
C ARG A 28 3.36 -21.30 -18.04
N LYS A 29 2.10 -21.18 -18.45
CA LYS A 29 1.36 -19.92 -18.38
C LYS A 29 0.92 -19.65 -16.93
N LEU A 30 0.94 -18.38 -16.53
CA LEU A 30 0.44 -17.93 -15.24
C LEU A 30 -1.04 -17.57 -15.36
N ARG A 31 -1.83 -18.03 -14.41
CA ARG A 31 -3.26 -17.71 -14.29
C ARG A 31 -3.54 -17.16 -12.91
N LEU A 32 -4.13 -15.98 -12.84
CA LEU A 32 -4.63 -15.40 -11.61
C LEU A 32 -6.05 -15.91 -11.32
N VAL A 33 -6.25 -16.42 -10.10
CA VAL A 33 -7.58 -16.72 -9.56
C VAL A 33 -7.87 -15.70 -8.47
N ALA A 34 -8.77 -14.77 -8.74
CA ALA A 34 -9.11 -13.69 -7.82
C ALA A 34 -10.49 -13.90 -7.23
N LEU A 35 -10.59 -13.80 -5.91
CA LEU A 35 -11.85 -13.88 -5.16
C LEU A 35 -12.00 -12.63 -4.28
N ASP A 36 -13.25 -12.21 -4.07
CA ASP A 36 -13.58 -11.04 -3.26
C ASP A 36 -13.94 -11.46 -1.83
N ASP A 37 -13.15 -10.97 -0.86
CA ASP A 37 -13.38 -11.19 0.56
C ASP A 37 -14.14 -10.05 1.25
N GLY A 38 -14.51 -8.99 0.52
CA GLY A 38 -15.20 -7.83 1.06
C GLY A 38 -14.39 -7.03 2.08
N TYR A 39 -13.09 -7.30 2.19
CA TYR A 39 -12.22 -6.73 3.23
C TYR A 39 -12.69 -7.08 4.65
N GLU A 40 -13.26 -8.29 4.80
CA GLU A 40 -13.74 -8.80 6.09
C GLU A 40 -12.97 -10.08 6.49
N PRO A 41 -12.25 -10.09 7.63
CA PRO A 41 -11.37 -11.21 8.03
C PRO A 41 -12.05 -12.57 8.08
N GLU A 42 -13.29 -12.65 8.53
CA GLU A 42 -14.03 -13.94 8.57
C GLU A 42 -14.33 -14.46 7.16
N ARG A 43 -14.70 -13.59 6.24
CA ARG A 43 -14.91 -13.95 4.85
C ARG A 43 -13.58 -14.28 4.16
N THR A 44 -12.49 -13.58 4.52
CA THR A 44 -11.13 -13.86 4.04
C THR A 44 -10.73 -15.31 4.34
N ARG A 45 -10.99 -15.80 5.54
CA ARG A 45 -10.70 -17.22 5.89
C ARG A 45 -11.40 -18.19 4.97
N GLN A 46 -12.69 -17.99 4.71
CA GLN A 46 -13.49 -18.83 3.82
C GLN A 46 -12.94 -18.82 2.39
N VAL A 47 -12.67 -17.62 1.87
CA VAL A 47 -12.10 -17.40 0.53
C VAL A 47 -10.73 -18.03 0.39
N MET A 48 -9.85 -17.90 1.40
CA MET A 48 -8.52 -18.49 1.38
C MET A 48 -8.57 -20.02 1.42
N LEU A 49 -9.46 -20.62 2.20
CA LEU A 49 -9.67 -22.07 2.19
C LEU A 49 -10.17 -22.54 0.82
N GLU A 50 -11.07 -21.80 0.17
CA GLU A 50 -11.48 -22.10 -1.20
C GLU A 50 -10.27 -22.08 -2.15
N LEU A 51 -9.45 -21.02 -2.12
CA LEU A 51 -8.26 -20.90 -2.96
C LEU A 51 -7.27 -22.04 -2.73
N LEU A 52 -6.98 -22.36 -1.47
CA LEU A 52 -5.95 -23.31 -1.09
C LEU A 52 -6.41 -24.78 -1.26
N ASP A 53 -7.64 -25.11 -0.88
CA ASP A 53 -8.11 -26.50 -0.80
C ASP A 53 -8.94 -26.93 -2.03
N GLN A 54 -9.77 -26.03 -2.56
CA GLN A 54 -10.64 -26.35 -3.70
C GLN A 54 -10.00 -25.98 -5.03
N ARG A 55 -9.48 -24.73 -5.15
CA ARG A 55 -8.81 -24.24 -6.37
C ARG A 55 -7.37 -24.73 -6.45
N LYS A 56 -6.78 -25.16 -5.33
CA LYS A 56 -5.40 -25.68 -5.23
C LYS A 56 -4.37 -24.76 -5.88
N VAL A 57 -4.48 -23.46 -5.58
CA VAL A 57 -3.53 -22.47 -6.10
C VAL A 57 -2.13 -22.74 -5.59
N PHE A 58 -1.13 -22.45 -6.43
CA PHE A 58 0.28 -22.69 -6.11
C PHE A 58 0.80 -21.70 -5.06
N ALA A 59 0.43 -20.42 -5.15
CA ALA A 59 0.84 -19.36 -4.23
C ALA A 59 -0.30 -18.33 -4.09
N ILE A 60 -0.27 -17.57 -3.00
CA ILE A 60 -1.17 -16.42 -2.78
C ILE A 60 -0.37 -15.14 -3.10
N VAL A 61 -0.94 -14.25 -3.90
CA VAL A 61 -0.29 -13.01 -4.32
C VAL A 61 -1.27 -11.84 -4.26
N GLY A 62 -0.78 -10.68 -3.80
CA GLY A 62 -1.55 -9.44 -3.86
C GLY A 62 -2.78 -9.39 -2.94
N ASN A 63 -2.81 -10.14 -1.85
CA ASN A 63 -3.85 -10.00 -0.83
C ASN A 63 -3.99 -8.53 -0.41
N VAL A 64 -5.21 -8.04 -0.24
CA VAL A 64 -5.46 -6.63 0.10
C VAL A 64 -5.84 -6.47 1.56
N GLY A 65 -4.99 -5.75 2.28
CA GLY A 65 -5.26 -5.29 3.63
C GLY A 65 -4.50 -6.01 4.74
N SER A 66 -4.38 -5.33 5.87
CA SER A 66 -3.70 -5.85 7.06
C SER A 66 -4.58 -6.80 7.87
N PRO A 67 -5.86 -6.48 8.17
CA PRO A 67 -6.73 -7.40 8.89
C PRO A 67 -7.02 -8.68 8.12
N THR A 68 -7.07 -8.62 6.80
CA THR A 68 -7.24 -9.79 5.93
C THR A 68 -5.96 -10.62 5.83
N ALA A 69 -4.78 -9.98 5.80
CA ALA A 69 -3.50 -10.68 5.89
C ALA A 69 -3.33 -11.40 7.23
N GLU A 70 -3.74 -10.78 8.33
CA GLU A 70 -3.74 -11.40 9.66
C GLU A 70 -4.57 -12.70 9.68
N ALA A 71 -5.72 -12.70 9.04
CA ALA A 71 -6.55 -13.89 8.91
C ALA A 71 -5.95 -14.96 7.99
N THR A 72 -5.16 -14.57 6.98
CA THR A 72 -4.61 -15.46 5.95
C THR A 72 -3.31 -16.15 6.36
N ILE A 73 -2.40 -15.43 7.03
CA ILE A 73 -1.04 -15.91 7.32
C ILE A 73 -1.03 -17.27 8.04
N PRO A 74 -1.85 -17.53 9.08
CA PRO A 74 -1.87 -18.84 9.72
C PRO A 74 -2.22 -19.98 8.77
N LEU A 75 -3.11 -19.72 7.79
CA LEU A 75 -3.53 -20.73 6.80
C LEU A 75 -2.41 -21.07 5.82
N VAL A 76 -1.75 -20.05 5.25
CA VAL A 76 -0.66 -20.26 4.29
C VAL A 76 0.57 -20.86 4.96
N MET A 77 0.88 -20.47 6.20
CA MET A 77 1.96 -21.06 6.99
C MET A 77 1.70 -22.54 7.28
N GLY A 78 0.47 -22.88 7.71
CA GLY A 78 0.10 -24.28 7.98
C GLY A 78 0.12 -25.16 6.74
N LYS A 79 -0.16 -24.61 5.57
CA LYS A 79 -0.15 -25.33 4.27
C LYS A 79 1.17 -25.21 3.51
N LYS A 80 2.14 -24.47 4.05
CA LYS A 80 3.46 -24.23 3.41
C LYS A 80 3.33 -23.61 2.01
N VAL A 81 2.44 -22.63 1.86
CA VAL A 81 2.19 -21.91 0.61
C VAL A 81 2.73 -20.50 0.72
N VAL A 82 3.47 -20.05 -0.30
CA VAL A 82 4.02 -18.70 -0.35
C VAL A 82 2.88 -17.66 -0.42
N PHE A 83 2.99 -16.66 0.44
CA PHE A 83 2.15 -15.47 0.50
C PHE A 83 3.01 -14.27 0.13
N PHE A 84 2.78 -13.72 -1.06
CA PHE A 84 3.68 -12.74 -1.66
C PHE A 84 2.99 -11.43 -2.00
N GLY A 85 3.65 -10.32 -1.69
CA GLY A 85 3.32 -9.00 -2.23
C GLY A 85 1.94 -8.47 -1.85
N ALA A 86 1.47 -8.75 -0.63
CA ALA A 86 0.22 -8.20 -0.13
C ALA A 86 0.23 -6.66 -0.14
N LEU A 87 -0.91 -6.06 -0.45
CA LEU A 87 -1.14 -4.62 -0.32
C LEU A 87 -1.32 -4.28 1.18
N SER A 88 -0.24 -4.38 1.92
CA SER A 88 -0.18 -4.05 3.34
C SER A 88 1.24 -3.74 3.79
N GLY A 89 1.38 -2.66 4.54
CA GLY A 89 2.62 -2.26 5.24
C GLY A 89 2.68 -2.73 6.69
N ALA A 90 1.82 -3.65 7.12
CA ALA A 90 1.74 -4.07 8.52
C ALA A 90 2.95 -4.90 8.97
N PRO A 91 3.36 -4.82 10.25
CA PRO A 91 4.54 -5.51 10.76
C PRO A 91 4.43 -7.03 10.71
N LEU A 92 3.23 -7.59 10.69
CA LEU A 92 3.01 -9.03 10.60
C LEU A 92 3.56 -9.67 9.31
N LEU A 93 3.77 -8.87 8.24
CA LEU A 93 4.33 -9.32 6.97
C LEU A 93 5.87 -9.22 6.91
N ARG A 94 6.49 -8.69 7.94
CA ARG A 94 7.93 -8.39 8.00
C ARG A 94 8.53 -8.64 9.37
N LYS A 95 8.18 -9.78 9.95
CA LYS A 95 8.71 -10.22 11.25
C LYS A 95 10.23 -10.42 11.21
N ASN A 96 10.86 -10.39 12.34
CA ASN A 96 12.28 -10.72 12.52
C ASN A 96 12.42 -11.75 13.66
N PRO A 97 12.77 -13.02 13.38
CA PRO A 97 12.98 -13.61 12.05
C PRO A 97 11.69 -13.66 11.22
N PRO A 98 11.80 -13.65 9.89
CA PRO A 98 10.61 -13.65 9.02
C PRO A 98 9.86 -14.99 9.07
N ASP A 99 8.54 -14.93 8.90
CA ASP A 99 7.74 -16.11 8.60
C ASP A 99 8.18 -16.70 7.25
N ARG A 100 8.48 -18.01 7.21
CA ARG A 100 9.17 -18.63 6.08
C ARG A 100 8.52 -18.40 4.72
N TYR A 101 7.20 -18.41 4.65
CA TYR A 101 6.45 -18.31 3.39
C TYR A 101 5.89 -16.93 3.12
N VAL A 102 6.17 -15.93 3.95
CA VAL A 102 5.61 -14.58 3.84
C VAL A 102 6.65 -13.60 3.35
N PHE A 103 6.36 -12.95 2.21
CA PHE A 103 7.25 -11.96 1.57
C PHE A 103 6.47 -10.70 1.21
N ALA A 104 7.01 -9.54 1.55
CA ALA A 104 6.44 -8.23 1.24
C ALA A 104 7.32 -7.48 0.22
N TYR A 105 6.71 -6.84 -0.76
CA TYR A 105 7.41 -5.92 -1.65
C TYR A 105 7.59 -4.56 -0.99
N ARG A 106 6.50 -3.96 -0.54
CA ARG A 106 6.42 -2.55 -0.14
C ARG A 106 7.10 -2.23 1.21
N PRO A 107 7.51 -0.96 1.43
CA PRO A 107 7.89 -0.49 2.77
C PRO A 107 6.74 -0.67 3.77
N SER A 108 7.07 -0.62 5.05
CA SER A 108 6.08 -0.69 6.13
C SER A 108 5.27 0.61 6.23
N TYR A 109 4.09 0.53 6.80
CA TYR A 109 3.33 1.72 7.17
C TYR A 109 4.07 2.60 8.18
N ALA A 110 4.89 1.99 9.04
CA ALA A 110 5.74 2.74 9.96
C ALA A 110 6.78 3.58 9.21
N GLU A 111 7.39 3.06 8.14
CA GLU A 111 8.31 3.81 7.27
C GLU A 111 7.57 4.93 6.53
N GLU A 112 6.38 4.66 6.00
CA GLU A 112 5.59 5.68 5.31
C GLU A 112 5.17 6.81 6.24
N THR A 113 4.62 6.51 7.41
CA THR A 113 4.17 7.53 8.36
C THR A 113 5.33 8.27 9.01
N ALA A 114 6.46 7.61 9.27
CA ALA A 114 7.67 8.28 9.72
C ALA A 114 8.17 9.30 8.68
N ALA A 115 8.16 8.95 7.39
CA ALA A 115 8.50 9.88 6.31
C ALA A 115 7.52 11.06 6.24
N ALA A 116 6.22 10.80 6.40
CA ALA A 116 5.19 11.85 6.46
C ALA A 116 5.42 12.82 7.62
N VAL A 117 5.73 12.30 8.81
CA VAL A 117 6.02 13.15 9.99
C VAL A 117 7.30 13.97 9.76
N ARG A 118 8.39 13.37 9.22
CA ARG A 118 9.61 14.13 8.87
C ARG A 118 9.31 15.24 7.89
N TYR A 119 8.56 14.95 6.82
CA TYR A 119 8.13 15.96 5.86
C TYR A 119 7.39 17.13 6.53
N LEU A 120 6.41 16.83 7.38
CA LEU A 120 5.66 17.88 8.09
C LEU A 120 6.54 18.72 9.00
N VAL A 121 7.49 18.10 9.73
CA VAL A 121 8.34 18.79 10.70
C VAL A 121 9.53 19.47 10.01
N ASP A 122 10.30 18.75 9.22
CA ASP A 122 11.59 19.22 8.71
C ASP A 122 11.46 20.06 7.44
N VAL A 123 10.50 19.71 6.55
CA VAL A 123 10.25 20.45 5.31
C VAL A 123 9.21 21.54 5.50
N ARG A 124 8.04 21.18 6.06
CA ARG A 124 6.91 22.12 6.25
C ARG A 124 7.04 22.99 7.50
N ARG A 125 8.01 22.71 8.36
CA ARG A 125 8.29 23.47 9.61
C ARG A 125 7.11 23.51 10.58
N ILE A 126 6.30 22.46 10.59
CA ILE A 126 5.19 22.30 11.53
C ILE A 126 5.73 21.74 12.84
N ASP A 127 5.41 22.37 13.97
CA ASP A 127 5.80 21.86 15.29
C ASP A 127 5.19 20.47 15.50
N PRO A 128 5.97 19.47 15.93
CA PRO A 128 5.45 18.12 16.20
C PRO A 128 4.23 18.07 17.13
N ARG A 129 4.06 19.07 18.01
CA ARG A 129 2.87 19.22 18.89
C ARG A 129 1.59 19.55 18.14
N GLN A 130 1.71 20.02 16.90
CA GLN A 130 0.59 20.48 16.07
C GLN A 130 0.12 19.41 15.08
N ILE A 131 0.62 18.17 15.22
CA ILE A 131 0.30 17.04 14.38
C ILE A 131 -0.67 16.11 15.10
N GLY A 132 -1.80 15.80 14.47
CA GLY A 132 -2.73 14.76 14.91
C GLY A 132 -2.72 13.55 13.98
N VAL A 133 -3.40 12.48 14.37
CA VAL A 133 -3.54 11.25 13.59
C VAL A 133 -4.99 10.84 13.44
N PHE A 134 -5.39 10.51 12.22
CA PHE A 134 -6.66 9.91 11.89
C PHE A 134 -6.45 8.55 11.24
N TYR A 135 -6.99 7.47 11.83
CA TYR A 135 -6.64 6.12 11.40
C TYR A 135 -7.78 5.11 11.54
N GLN A 136 -7.72 4.04 10.73
CA GLN A 136 -8.67 2.92 10.82
C GLN A 136 -8.47 2.16 12.14
N SER A 137 -9.54 1.83 12.80
CA SER A 137 -9.55 1.19 14.12
C SER A 137 -9.29 -0.32 14.03
N ASP A 138 -8.16 -0.71 13.45
CA ASP A 138 -7.70 -2.11 13.34
C ASP A 138 -6.20 -2.20 13.04
N ALA A 139 -5.71 -3.40 12.70
CA ALA A 139 -4.29 -3.67 12.42
C ALA A 139 -3.69 -2.75 11.33
N PHE A 140 -4.48 -2.25 10.39
CA PHE A 140 -4.01 -1.29 9.39
C PHE A 140 -3.65 0.05 10.02
N GLY A 141 -4.61 0.63 10.74
CA GLY A 141 -4.41 1.93 11.36
C GLY A 141 -3.36 1.91 12.47
N GLU A 142 -3.37 0.87 13.30
CA GLU A 142 -2.39 0.70 14.39
C GLU A 142 -0.95 0.59 13.86
N ALA A 143 -0.74 -0.08 12.72
CA ALA A 143 0.57 -0.18 12.10
C ALA A 143 1.14 1.19 11.67
N GLY A 144 0.29 2.06 11.12
CA GLY A 144 0.69 3.41 10.75
C GLY A 144 0.85 4.33 11.97
N LEU A 145 -0.02 4.21 12.98
CA LEU A 145 0.08 4.94 14.24
C LEU A 145 1.43 4.69 14.92
N ALA A 146 1.87 3.43 14.95
CA ALA A 146 3.15 3.07 15.57
C ALA A 146 4.35 3.83 14.97
N GLY A 147 4.36 4.01 13.65
CA GLY A 147 5.40 4.79 12.98
C GLY A 147 5.35 6.29 13.31
N VAL A 148 4.14 6.86 13.41
CA VAL A 148 3.97 8.26 13.87
C VAL A 148 4.51 8.42 15.28
N GLU A 149 4.13 7.53 16.19
CA GLU A 149 4.58 7.59 17.58
C GLU A 149 6.08 7.47 17.72
N GLU A 150 6.69 6.51 17.01
CA GLU A 150 8.14 6.34 17.04
C GLU A 150 8.86 7.59 16.52
N GLN A 151 8.38 8.16 15.41
CA GLN A 151 8.99 9.37 14.86
C GLN A 151 8.81 10.59 15.76
N LEU A 152 7.67 10.74 16.43
CA LEU A 152 7.47 11.81 17.42
C LEU A 152 8.43 11.68 18.62
N ARG A 153 8.67 10.46 19.11
CA ARG A 153 9.69 10.22 20.15
C ARG A 153 11.08 10.69 19.72
N ARG A 154 11.45 10.51 18.45
CA ARG A 154 12.72 11.02 17.90
C ARG A 154 12.79 12.56 17.94
N TYR A 155 11.66 13.25 17.81
CA TYR A 155 11.52 14.69 18.05
C TYR A 155 11.34 15.06 19.53
N ARG A 156 11.60 14.12 20.45
CA ARG A 156 11.45 14.31 21.91
C ARG A 156 10.04 14.71 22.31
N ARG A 157 9.03 14.17 21.64
CA ARG A 157 7.62 14.38 21.96
C ARG A 157 7.00 13.13 22.60
N ASN A 158 6.13 13.37 23.55
CA ASN A 158 5.33 12.32 24.13
C ASN A 158 4.14 12.02 23.20
N PRO A 159 4.06 10.83 22.59
CA PRO A 159 2.95 10.49 21.71
C PRO A 159 1.58 10.44 22.40
N ALA A 160 1.54 10.27 23.74
CA ALA A 160 0.28 10.26 24.49
C ALA A 160 -0.47 11.60 24.43
N GLU A 161 0.24 12.70 24.18
CA GLU A 161 -0.35 14.05 24.06
C GLU A 161 -0.90 14.36 22.66
N MET A 162 -0.68 13.47 21.71
CA MET A 162 -1.14 13.65 20.33
C MET A 162 -2.65 13.47 20.20
N VAL A 163 -3.29 14.34 19.42
CA VAL A 163 -4.70 14.19 19.07
C VAL A 163 -4.88 13.00 18.16
N ARG A 164 -5.74 12.07 18.56
CA ARG A 164 -6.06 10.84 17.84
C ARG A 164 -7.54 10.74 17.60
N ALA A 165 -7.91 10.29 16.44
CA ALA A 165 -9.27 9.93 16.10
C ALA A 165 -9.29 8.75 15.14
N THR A 166 -10.32 7.94 15.21
CA THR A 166 -10.45 6.71 14.44
C THR A 166 -11.74 6.68 13.62
N TYR A 167 -11.80 5.76 12.67
CA TYR A 167 -13.01 5.34 11.98
C TYR A 167 -13.05 3.81 11.89
N GLN A 168 -14.22 3.25 11.70
CA GLN A 168 -14.41 1.81 11.57
C GLN A 168 -14.12 1.32 10.14
N ARG A 169 -13.50 0.14 10.01
CA ARG A 169 -13.28 -0.50 8.71
C ARG A 169 -14.58 -0.57 7.90
N ASN A 170 -14.47 -0.36 6.60
CA ASN A 170 -15.61 -0.31 5.66
C ASN A 170 -16.65 0.79 5.96
N SER A 171 -16.33 1.76 6.79
CA SER A 171 -17.17 2.91 7.09
C SER A 171 -16.61 4.19 6.45
N ALA A 172 -17.52 5.08 6.07
CA ALA A 172 -17.21 6.46 5.66
C ALA A 172 -17.64 7.49 6.74
N ASP A 173 -18.14 7.03 7.89
CA ASP A 173 -18.52 7.91 8.98
C ASP A 173 -17.27 8.40 9.73
N VAL A 174 -17.05 9.70 9.66
CA VAL A 174 -15.92 10.40 10.28
C VAL A 174 -16.39 11.49 11.27
N SER A 175 -17.66 11.48 11.62
CA SER A 175 -18.29 12.55 12.42
C SER A 175 -17.62 12.74 13.78
N GLU A 176 -17.33 11.68 14.49
CA GLU A 176 -16.62 11.74 15.80
C GLU A 176 -15.19 12.26 15.61
N ALA A 177 -14.49 11.80 14.57
CA ALA A 177 -13.14 12.24 14.27
C ALA A 177 -13.10 13.74 13.95
N ILE A 178 -14.02 14.21 13.12
CA ILE A 178 -14.15 15.65 12.79
C ILE A 178 -14.48 16.47 14.04
N ALA A 179 -15.39 16.01 14.89
CA ALA A 179 -15.71 16.68 16.13
C ALA A 179 -14.49 16.78 17.06
N ARG A 180 -13.70 15.71 17.16
CA ARG A 180 -12.45 15.68 17.93
C ARG A 180 -11.43 16.68 17.41
N PHE A 181 -11.18 16.69 16.10
CA PHE A 181 -10.23 17.64 15.47
C PHE A 181 -10.68 19.09 15.56
N ARG A 182 -11.99 19.35 15.41
CA ARG A 182 -12.57 20.67 15.59
C ARG A 182 -12.36 21.21 17.01
N LYS A 183 -12.55 20.39 18.03
CA LYS A 183 -12.31 20.78 19.43
C LYS A 183 -10.86 21.22 19.67
N GLU A 184 -9.92 20.60 18.97
CA GLU A 184 -8.48 20.84 19.11
C GLU A 184 -7.88 21.74 18.00
N GLN A 185 -8.74 22.37 17.18
CA GLN A 185 -8.30 23.09 15.97
C GLN A 185 -7.31 24.23 16.24
N ALA A 186 -7.39 24.89 17.41
CA ALA A 186 -6.50 25.99 17.75
C ALA A 186 -5.01 25.58 17.83
N ARG A 187 -4.76 24.32 18.14
CA ARG A 187 -3.39 23.78 18.25
C ARG A 187 -2.95 22.91 17.09
N LEU A 188 -3.84 22.50 16.20
CA LEU A 188 -3.52 21.58 15.11
C LEU A 188 -3.21 22.33 13.81
N LYS A 189 -2.19 21.85 13.08
CA LYS A 189 -1.78 22.34 11.76
C LYS A 189 -1.70 21.23 10.73
N ALA A 190 -1.59 19.99 11.15
CA ALA A 190 -1.50 18.85 10.25
C ALA A 190 -2.13 17.59 10.83
N VAL A 191 -2.51 16.70 9.96
CA VAL A 191 -2.98 15.35 10.30
C VAL A 191 -2.28 14.32 9.43
N VAL A 192 -1.73 13.29 10.07
CA VAL A 192 -1.27 12.08 9.41
C VAL A 192 -2.45 11.12 9.37
N MET A 193 -2.86 10.72 8.17
CA MET A 193 -3.96 9.79 7.98
C MET A 193 -3.42 8.39 7.66
N VAL A 194 -4.05 7.39 8.25
CA VAL A 194 -3.87 5.97 7.91
C VAL A 194 -5.26 5.44 7.58
N ALA A 195 -5.74 5.84 6.42
CA ALA A 195 -7.14 5.71 6.04
C ALA A 195 -7.31 5.29 4.58
N THR A 196 -8.35 4.51 4.32
CA THR A 196 -8.77 4.18 2.95
C THR A 196 -9.58 5.32 2.35
N TYR A 197 -9.69 5.35 1.02
CA TYR A 197 -10.21 6.52 0.28
C TYR A 197 -11.59 7.00 0.76
N GLN A 198 -12.52 6.11 1.07
CA GLN A 198 -13.86 6.51 1.49
C GLN A 198 -13.84 7.38 2.76
N ALA A 199 -13.17 6.93 3.81
CA ALA A 199 -13.03 7.69 5.04
C ALA A 199 -12.14 8.93 4.86
N ALA A 200 -11.04 8.81 4.11
CA ALA A 200 -10.12 9.92 3.84
C ALA A 200 -10.80 11.07 3.09
N ILE A 201 -11.59 10.76 2.05
CA ILE A 201 -12.37 11.76 1.29
C ILE A 201 -13.32 12.50 2.22
N GLN A 202 -14.12 11.77 3.01
CA GLN A 202 -15.07 12.37 3.94
C GLN A 202 -14.37 13.23 5.00
N PHE A 203 -13.23 12.76 5.52
CA PHE A 203 -12.49 13.51 6.53
C PHE A 203 -11.95 14.83 5.95
N VAL A 204 -11.29 14.79 4.79
CA VAL A 204 -10.74 15.99 4.14
C VAL A 204 -11.85 16.97 3.76
N GLN A 205 -12.93 16.51 3.11
CA GLN A 205 -14.05 17.34 2.72
C GLN A 205 -14.70 18.03 3.92
N GLN A 206 -15.04 17.28 4.96
CA GLN A 206 -15.67 17.83 6.16
C GLN A 206 -14.74 18.75 6.96
N ALA A 207 -13.43 18.50 6.96
CA ALA A 207 -12.45 19.41 7.55
C ALA A 207 -12.39 20.74 6.78
N ARG A 208 -12.39 20.70 5.44
CA ARG A 208 -12.41 21.90 4.58
C ARG A 208 -13.70 22.69 4.76
N ASP A 209 -14.86 22.02 4.74
CA ASP A 209 -16.17 22.66 4.94
C ASP A 209 -16.27 23.42 6.26
N ARG A 210 -15.52 22.98 7.26
CA ARG A 210 -15.45 23.61 8.59
C ARG A 210 -14.25 24.53 8.78
N SER A 211 -13.53 24.81 7.69
CA SER A 211 -12.36 25.69 7.70
C SER A 211 -11.27 25.26 8.70
N LEU A 212 -11.13 23.96 8.92
CA LEU A 212 -9.98 23.43 9.67
C LEU A 212 -8.72 23.58 8.82
N GLY A 213 -7.83 24.48 9.21
CA GLY A 213 -6.61 24.82 8.49
C GLY A 213 -5.53 23.74 8.62
N LEU A 214 -5.78 22.54 8.11
CA LEU A 214 -4.92 21.37 8.23
C LEU A 214 -4.19 21.05 6.91
N ALA A 215 -2.91 20.72 7.04
CA ALA A 215 -2.20 19.93 6.04
C ALA A 215 -2.53 18.45 6.23
N PHE A 216 -2.72 17.71 5.13
CA PHE A 216 -3.07 16.29 5.17
C PHE A 216 -1.95 15.45 4.59
N THR A 217 -1.60 14.36 5.26
CA THR A 217 -0.82 13.28 4.66
C THR A 217 -1.57 11.96 4.77
N ASN A 218 -1.40 11.05 3.83
CA ASN A 218 -1.95 9.70 3.92
C ASN A 218 -0.94 8.68 3.37
N VAL A 219 -1.09 7.44 3.78
CA VAL A 219 -0.27 6.33 3.28
C VAL A 219 -0.75 5.82 1.92
N SER A 220 0.12 5.15 1.18
CA SER A 220 -0.11 4.65 -0.17
C SER A 220 -1.35 3.76 -0.33
N ALA A 221 -1.77 3.08 0.74
CA ALA A 221 -2.96 2.24 0.76
C ALA A 221 -4.29 3.01 0.78
N VAL A 222 -4.25 4.34 0.69
CA VAL A 222 -5.47 5.17 0.65
C VAL A 222 -6.33 4.90 -0.58
N GLY A 223 -5.75 4.52 -1.71
CA GLY A 223 -6.40 4.57 -3.02
C GLY A 223 -6.20 5.96 -3.63
N PRO A 224 -4.96 6.26 -4.10
CA PRO A 224 -4.60 7.63 -4.49
C PRO A 224 -5.43 8.18 -5.65
N ASN A 225 -5.83 7.34 -6.60
CA ASN A 225 -6.61 7.78 -7.76
C ASN A 225 -8.03 8.18 -7.34
N GLU A 226 -8.67 7.40 -6.48
CA GLU A 226 -10.03 7.65 -5.96
C GLU A 226 -10.05 8.90 -5.08
N LEU A 227 -9.02 9.07 -4.25
CA LEU A 227 -8.85 10.27 -3.43
C LEU A 227 -8.71 11.52 -4.32
N ALA A 228 -7.87 11.43 -5.35
CA ALA A 228 -7.63 12.54 -6.28
C ALA A 228 -8.88 12.92 -7.06
N GLU A 229 -9.60 11.96 -7.61
CA GLU A 229 -10.82 12.19 -8.39
C GLU A 229 -11.89 12.87 -7.53
N ALA A 230 -12.11 12.36 -6.31
CA ALA A 230 -13.13 12.92 -5.42
C ALA A 230 -12.79 14.32 -4.91
N LEU A 231 -11.54 14.57 -4.52
CA LEU A 231 -11.15 15.88 -3.98
C LEU A 231 -11.04 16.94 -5.06
N SER A 232 -10.47 16.63 -6.24
CA SER A 232 -10.41 17.57 -7.36
C SER A 232 -11.80 17.88 -7.92
N GLY A 233 -12.69 16.89 -7.97
CA GLY A 233 -14.07 17.05 -8.40
C GLY A 233 -14.92 17.89 -7.44
N ALA A 234 -14.60 17.91 -6.15
CA ALA A 234 -15.28 18.74 -5.15
C ALA A 234 -14.89 20.24 -5.25
N GLY A 235 -13.73 20.54 -5.83
CA GLY A 235 -13.26 21.91 -6.06
C GLY A 235 -11.78 22.10 -5.67
N PRO A 236 -11.14 23.17 -6.16
CA PRO A 236 -9.69 23.36 -6.03
C PRO A 236 -9.18 23.44 -4.58
N GLY A 237 -10.02 23.91 -3.67
CA GLY A 237 -9.67 24.02 -2.26
C GLY A 237 -9.60 22.68 -1.52
N TYR A 238 -10.28 21.64 -2.02
CA TYR A 238 -10.32 20.33 -1.36
C TYR A 238 -9.04 19.52 -1.62
N ALA A 239 -8.43 19.66 -2.80
CA ALA A 239 -7.18 19.02 -3.15
C ALA A 239 -5.94 19.72 -2.56
N ALA A 240 -6.09 20.94 -2.05
CA ALA A 240 -4.96 21.72 -1.54
C ALA A 240 -4.30 21.05 -0.34
N ASP A 241 -2.96 21.08 -0.33
CA ASP A 241 -2.13 20.61 0.80
C ASP A 241 -2.41 19.17 1.24
N VAL A 242 -2.60 18.29 0.26
CA VAL A 242 -2.79 16.84 0.44
C VAL A 242 -1.58 16.12 -0.13
N VAL A 243 -0.85 15.39 0.71
CA VAL A 243 0.31 14.59 0.37
C VAL A 243 -0.01 13.11 0.58
N VAL A 244 0.40 12.28 -0.36
CA VAL A 244 0.29 10.82 -0.25
C VAL A 244 1.68 10.22 -0.42
N THR A 245 2.09 9.39 0.55
CA THR A 245 3.28 8.56 0.39
C THR A 245 3.00 7.44 -0.60
N GLN A 246 4.02 7.02 -1.34
CA GLN A 246 3.87 5.99 -2.37
C GLN A 246 4.95 4.91 -2.21
N VAL A 247 4.66 3.73 -2.74
CA VAL A 247 5.56 2.56 -2.72
C VAL A 247 6.08 2.21 -4.12
N VAL A 248 5.65 2.98 -5.11
CA VAL A 248 6.14 2.99 -6.50
C VAL A 248 6.30 4.43 -6.94
N PRO A 249 7.16 4.73 -7.94
CA PRO A 249 7.25 6.06 -8.51
C PRO A 249 5.97 6.46 -9.25
N LEU A 250 5.89 7.70 -9.72
CA LEU A 250 4.73 8.19 -10.50
C LEU A 250 4.43 7.25 -11.68
N PRO A 251 3.20 6.71 -11.78
CA PRO A 251 2.82 5.75 -12.82
C PRO A 251 2.90 6.30 -14.25
N ASN A 252 2.78 7.62 -14.40
CA ASN A 252 2.86 8.34 -15.67
C ASN A 252 4.23 9.03 -15.90
N SER A 253 5.24 8.67 -15.11
CA SER A 253 6.60 9.19 -15.28
C SER A 253 7.32 8.53 -16.46
N LYS A 254 8.53 9.04 -16.74
CA LYS A 254 9.44 8.47 -17.75
C LYS A 254 10.41 7.43 -17.18
N ALA A 255 10.21 6.98 -15.95
CA ALA A 255 10.99 5.87 -15.39
C ALA A 255 10.80 4.62 -16.25
N THR A 256 11.85 3.82 -16.42
CA THR A 256 11.83 2.65 -17.31
C THR A 256 10.69 1.69 -16.99
N ALA A 257 10.47 1.40 -15.72
CA ALA A 257 9.35 0.55 -15.30
C ALA A 257 7.98 1.19 -15.61
N ALA A 258 7.84 2.51 -15.40
CA ALA A 258 6.59 3.21 -15.70
C ALA A 258 6.26 3.19 -17.18
N LEU A 259 7.24 3.37 -18.06
CA LEU A 259 7.03 3.28 -19.52
C LEU A 259 6.63 1.87 -19.96
N ARG A 260 7.28 0.83 -19.44
CA ARG A 260 6.90 -0.57 -19.71
C ARG A 260 5.51 -0.88 -19.20
N TYR A 261 5.18 -0.42 -17.99
CA TYR A 261 3.87 -0.58 -17.39
C TYR A 261 2.77 0.10 -18.22
N GLN A 262 2.99 1.36 -18.66
CA GLN A 262 2.02 2.08 -19.47
C GLN A 262 1.73 1.36 -20.80
N ALA A 263 2.78 0.89 -21.48
CA ALA A 263 2.65 0.13 -22.72
C ALA A 263 1.91 -1.21 -22.50
N ALA A 264 2.21 -1.91 -21.41
CA ALA A 264 1.54 -3.16 -21.06
C ALA A 264 0.07 -2.94 -20.68
N LEU A 265 -0.22 -1.87 -19.93
CA LEU A 265 -1.58 -1.50 -19.53
C LEU A 265 -2.44 -1.16 -20.77
N GLU A 266 -1.93 -0.35 -21.68
CA GLU A 266 -2.61 0.00 -22.93
C GLU A 266 -2.96 -1.23 -23.77
N LYS A 267 -2.07 -2.21 -23.81
CA LYS A 267 -2.25 -3.44 -24.60
C LYS A 267 -3.21 -4.43 -23.94
N HIS A 268 -3.10 -4.64 -22.63
CA HIS A 268 -3.75 -5.75 -21.93
C HIS A 268 -4.91 -5.33 -21.02
N ALA A 269 -5.08 -4.05 -20.74
CA ALA A 269 -6.16 -3.51 -19.93
C ALA A 269 -6.75 -2.25 -20.59
N ILE A 270 -7.32 -2.43 -21.78
CA ILE A 270 -7.83 -1.33 -22.61
C ILE A 270 -8.83 -0.48 -21.82
N GLY A 271 -8.60 0.84 -21.81
CA GLY A 271 -9.43 1.79 -21.08
C GLY A 271 -9.02 2.06 -19.64
N GLU A 272 -8.10 1.25 -19.07
CA GLU A 272 -7.53 1.54 -17.75
C GLU A 272 -6.55 2.71 -17.83
N ARG A 273 -6.63 3.61 -16.85
CA ARG A 273 -5.68 4.70 -16.68
C ARG A 273 -4.50 4.27 -15.80
N PRO A 274 -3.29 4.77 -16.07
CA PRO A 274 -2.17 4.55 -15.16
C PRO A 274 -2.50 5.00 -13.73
N GLY A 275 -2.22 4.11 -12.77
CA GLY A 275 -2.49 4.36 -11.36
C GLY A 275 -1.48 3.68 -10.46
N PHE A 276 -1.34 4.17 -9.23
CA PHE A 276 -0.34 3.66 -8.28
C PHE A 276 -0.60 2.19 -7.91
N LEU A 277 -1.85 1.81 -7.68
CA LEU A 277 -2.20 0.45 -7.28
C LEU A 277 -2.02 -0.56 -8.41
N THR A 278 -2.41 -0.21 -9.63
CA THR A 278 -2.18 -1.07 -10.80
C THR A 278 -0.70 -1.17 -11.12
N PHE A 279 0.07 -0.10 -10.92
CA PHE A 279 1.52 -0.13 -11.08
C PHE A 279 2.20 -0.99 -10.01
N GLU A 280 1.78 -0.89 -8.76
CA GLU A 280 2.27 -1.78 -7.69
C GLU A 280 1.96 -3.25 -8.01
N GLY A 281 0.74 -3.57 -8.42
CA GLY A 281 0.37 -4.93 -8.84
C GLY A 281 1.23 -5.45 -9.99
N TYR A 282 1.54 -4.59 -10.96
CA TYR A 282 2.44 -4.90 -12.06
C TYR A 282 3.88 -5.19 -11.57
N ILE A 283 4.41 -4.39 -10.66
CA ILE A 283 5.74 -4.60 -10.05
C ILE A 283 5.77 -5.90 -9.24
N VAL A 284 4.78 -6.13 -8.39
CA VAL A 284 4.64 -7.37 -7.58
C VAL A 284 4.58 -8.59 -8.50
N GLY A 285 3.81 -8.53 -9.58
CA GLY A 285 3.73 -9.59 -10.58
C GLY A 285 5.07 -9.88 -11.26
N ASN A 286 5.83 -8.85 -11.61
CA ASN A 286 7.15 -9.01 -12.24
C ASN A 286 8.20 -9.58 -11.28
N ILE A 287 8.16 -9.23 -9.99
CA ILE A 287 9.03 -9.87 -8.98
C ILE A 287 8.70 -11.36 -8.84
N LEU A 288 7.43 -11.71 -8.76
CA LEU A 288 7.00 -13.10 -8.69
C LEU A 288 7.43 -13.89 -9.94
N ILE A 289 7.28 -13.32 -11.13
CA ILE A 289 7.73 -13.92 -12.40
C ILE A 289 9.24 -14.19 -12.35
N GLU A 290 10.04 -13.23 -11.90
CA GLU A 290 11.48 -13.40 -11.76
C GLU A 290 11.84 -14.52 -10.76
N ALA A 291 11.17 -14.57 -9.62
CA ALA A 291 11.35 -15.63 -8.63
C ALA A 291 10.99 -17.01 -9.20
N LEU A 292 9.89 -17.11 -9.95
CA LEU A 292 9.48 -18.36 -10.61
C LEU A 292 10.50 -18.81 -11.68
N ARG A 293 11.11 -17.89 -12.43
CA ARG A 293 12.19 -18.21 -13.37
C ARG A 293 13.39 -18.80 -12.65
N ARG A 294 13.81 -18.21 -11.54
CA ARG A 294 14.93 -18.69 -10.72
C ARG A 294 14.64 -20.02 -10.04
N ALA A 295 13.40 -20.27 -9.63
CA ALA A 295 12.98 -21.52 -9.03
C ALA A 295 13.10 -22.73 -10.00
N GLY A 296 13.01 -22.48 -11.31
CA GLY A 296 13.26 -23.49 -12.34
C GLY A 296 12.05 -24.38 -12.65
N LYS A 297 12.30 -25.48 -13.37
CA LYS A 297 11.25 -26.36 -13.90
C LYS A 297 10.56 -27.21 -12.82
N GLU A 298 11.32 -27.70 -11.85
CA GLU A 298 10.81 -28.51 -10.75
C GLU A 298 10.32 -27.61 -9.63
N LEU A 299 9.13 -27.05 -9.83
CA LEU A 299 8.59 -25.98 -9.00
C LEU A 299 7.81 -26.54 -7.80
N ASP A 300 8.22 -26.11 -6.60
CA ASP A 300 7.48 -26.23 -5.35
C ASP A 300 7.63 -24.93 -4.52
N ASN A 301 6.92 -24.83 -3.40
CA ASN A 301 6.96 -23.63 -2.57
C ASN A 301 8.31 -23.42 -1.87
N GLU A 302 9.04 -24.50 -1.52
CA GLU A 302 10.37 -24.37 -0.93
C GLU A 302 11.39 -23.79 -1.92
N ARG A 303 11.31 -24.20 -3.18
CA ARG A 303 12.14 -23.63 -4.25
C ARG A 303 11.77 -22.19 -4.56
N LEU A 304 10.49 -21.85 -4.47
CA LEU A 304 10.05 -20.45 -4.63
C LEU A 304 10.55 -19.58 -3.47
N VAL A 305 10.51 -20.07 -2.22
CA VAL A 305 11.12 -19.38 -1.06
C VAL A 305 12.60 -19.15 -1.28
N ALA A 306 13.36 -20.20 -1.65
CA ALA A 306 14.79 -20.08 -1.92
C ALA A 306 15.08 -19.08 -3.04
N ALA A 307 14.32 -19.12 -4.13
CA ALA A 307 14.46 -18.21 -5.25
C ALA A 307 14.18 -16.73 -4.85
N LEU A 308 13.17 -16.48 -4.02
CA LEU A 308 12.89 -15.16 -3.47
C LEU A 308 14.03 -14.67 -2.59
N GLU A 309 14.52 -15.50 -1.68
CA GLU A 309 15.64 -15.15 -0.78
C GLU A 309 16.97 -14.89 -1.51
N GLU A 310 17.12 -15.41 -2.74
CA GLU A 310 18.29 -15.18 -3.61
C GLU A 310 18.20 -13.89 -4.44
N ILE A 311 17.07 -13.20 -4.47
CA ILE A 311 16.93 -11.92 -5.17
C ILE A 311 17.75 -10.87 -4.43
N LYS A 312 18.84 -10.40 -5.07
CA LYS A 312 19.72 -9.36 -4.56
C LYS A 312 19.85 -8.25 -5.60
N GLY A 313 19.42 -7.05 -5.25
CA GLY A 313 19.58 -5.89 -6.11
C GLY A 313 18.86 -5.98 -7.44
N LEU A 314 17.68 -6.61 -7.49
CA LEU A 314 16.89 -6.70 -8.71
C LEU A 314 16.46 -5.31 -9.17
N ASP A 315 16.95 -4.90 -10.32
CA ASP A 315 16.58 -3.64 -10.95
C ASP A 315 15.36 -3.84 -11.85
N LEU A 316 14.23 -3.30 -11.41
CA LEU A 316 12.99 -3.29 -12.17
C LEU A 316 12.77 -1.97 -12.94
N GLY A 317 13.71 -1.03 -12.82
CA GLY A 317 13.59 0.31 -13.41
C GLY A 317 12.66 1.25 -12.65
N ILE A 318 12.47 1.01 -11.35
CA ILE A 318 11.68 1.87 -10.44
C ILE A 318 12.53 2.89 -9.67
N GLY A 319 13.84 2.91 -9.89
CA GLY A 319 14.76 3.83 -9.22
C GLY A 319 15.27 3.36 -7.86
N THR A 320 14.90 2.15 -7.44
CA THR A 320 15.44 1.48 -6.26
C THR A 320 15.50 -0.03 -6.53
N PRO A 321 16.57 -0.73 -6.09
CA PRO A 321 16.66 -2.17 -6.24
C PRO A 321 15.75 -2.91 -5.25
N VAL A 322 15.32 -4.11 -5.61
CA VAL A 322 14.57 -5.02 -4.74
C VAL A 322 15.52 -6.11 -4.24
N THR A 323 15.54 -6.31 -2.93
CA THR A 323 16.39 -7.32 -2.29
C THR A 323 15.62 -8.05 -1.20
N PHE A 324 15.66 -9.39 -1.24
CA PHE A 324 15.21 -10.24 -0.15
C PHE A 324 16.39 -11.04 0.43
N GLY A 325 16.16 -11.75 1.51
CA GLY A 325 17.13 -12.66 2.09
C GLY A 325 16.54 -13.48 3.24
N PRO A 326 17.25 -14.50 3.72
CA PRO A 326 16.75 -15.37 4.79
C PRO A 326 16.43 -14.64 6.11
N LYS A 327 17.02 -13.47 6.30
CA LYS A 327 16.83 -12.64 7.50
C LYS A 327 15.81 -11.50 7.29
N GLU A 328 15.45 -11.21 6.05
CA GLU A 328 14.53 -10.13 5.71
C GLU A 328 13.72 -10.47 4.47
N HIS A 329 12.41 -10.55 4.64
CA HIS A 329 11.44 -10.82 3.58
C HIS A 329 10.72 -9.55 3.09
N GLN A 330 11.26 -8.36 3.39
CA GLN A 330 10.79 -7.08 2.85
C GLN A 330 11.70 -6.65 1.71
N GLY A 331 11.14 -6.51 0.51
CA GLY A 331 11.92 -6.27 -0.72
C GLY A 331 12.35 -4.83 -0.93
N SER A 332 11.58 -3.85 -0.44
CA SER A 332 11.87 -2.41 -0.59
C SER A 332 11.59 -1.65 0.70
N HIS A 333 12.42 -0.65 0.97
CA HIS A 333 12.25 0.34 2.05
C HIS A 333 11.99 1.74 1.49
N LYS A 334 11.91 1.87 0.17
CA LYS A 334 11.77 3.18 -0.48
C LYS A 334 10.34 3.71 -0.35
N VAL A 335 10.24 4.91 0.19
CA VAL A 335 9.00 5.70 0.24
C VAL A 335 9.17 6.90 -0.70
N TRP A 336 8.24 7.05 -1.64
CA TRP A 336 8.15 8.25 -2.50
C TRP A 336 7.12 9.21 -1.93
N GLY A 337 7.33 10.50 -2.15
CA GLY A 337 6.37 11.55 -1.83
C GLY A 337 5.63 12.03 -3.06
N THR A 338 4.31 12.22 -2.93
CA THR A 338 3.49 12.84 -3.97
C THR A 338 2.52 13.85 -3.35
N GLN A 339 2.31 14.96 -4.06
CA GLN A 339 1.36 16.00 -3.68
C GLN A 339 0.24 16.06 -4.70
N LEU A 340 -0.99 16.00 -4.21
CA LEU A 340 -2.19 16.16 -5.02
C LEU A 340 -2.28 17.57 -5.58
N GLN A 341 -2.59 17.69 -6.86
CA GLN A 341 -2.78 18.95 -7.56
C GLN A 341 -4.29 19.23 -7.75
N PRO A 342 -4.67 20.51 -7.96
CA PRO A 342 -6.07 20.87 -8.16
C PRO A 342 -6.76 20.17 -9.35
N ASP A 343 -5.98 19.75 -10.35
CA ASP A 343 -6.49 19.03 -11.53
C ASP A 343 -6.64 17.52 -11.32
N GLY A 344 -6.36 17.03 -10.10
CA GLY A 344 -6.41 15.60 -9.75
C GLY A 344 -5.15 14.83 -10.11
N SER A 345 -4.13 15.46 -10.69
CA SER A 345 -2.83 14.83 -10.90
C SER A 345 -1.99 14.80 -9.61
N TYR A 346 -0.97 13.98 -9.58
CA TYR A 346 0.04 13.97 -8.53
C TYR A 346 1.38 14.48 -9.05
N LYS A 347 2.02 15.33 -8.26
CA LYS A 347 3.38 15.80 -8.49
C LYS A 347 4.31 15.13 -7.48
N ALA A 348 5.45 14.63 -7.94
CA ALA A 348 6.50 14.13 -7.06
C ALA A 348 7.04 15.26 -6.17
N ILE A 349 7.22 14.98 -4.91
CA ILE A 349 7.85 15.87 -3.94
C ILE A 349 8.92 15.12 -3.16
N ASP A 350 9.90 15.86 -2.65
CA ASP A 350 10.85 15.35 -1.69
C ASP A 350 10.22 15.36 -0.28
N LEU A 351 10.39 14.26 0.44
CA LEU A 351 9.91 14.11 1.82
C LEU A 351 10.99 14.45 2.87
N GLU A 352 12.23 14.71 2.42
CA GLU A 352 13.38 14.98 3.30
C GLU A 352 14.05 16.30 2.94
#